data_11c83b49c3fd9e4457915d52a03a8daf
#
_entry.id   11c83b49c3fd9e4457915d52a03a8daf
#
_cell.length_a   1.000
_cell.length_b   1.000
_cell.length_c   1.000
_cell.angle_alpha   90.00
_cell.angle_beta   90.00
_cell.angle_gamma   90.00
#
_symmetry.space_group_name_H-M   'P 1'
#
loop_
_entity.id
_entity.type
_entity.pdbx_description
1 polymer ?
#
loop_
_entity_poly.entity_id
_entity_poly.type
_entity_poly.pdbx_seq_one_letter_code
_entity_poly.pdbx_strand_id
1 'polypeptide(L)'
;MKIKKQLVLSLLGLLCQTGAIAGNNLEADFARPPDNCKPWVFFFFENEFMDQPGITADLEALKSVGVGGLIVFAEYRPGMKAGPVKMFSREYDAGMQHLLKEAERLGLLVSLFNCPGSSTAGGPWNSVEQSMKQFVWSETPVTGGGIKTIQPKQPFTVSGFYRDIAVTAYPVSSGSRLTVTPKISAPKADANPGEMMDGDLLTSSLFRGTSQKDKREIRLDYDGPVTVGRLAVHGNLFKYSNPLNYELEASEDGKIWKKIAAVSQQGNNTVTADFPAVTGKYFRLLVSTKTENFWIAELDLLPPGGRPRVYPQFNDWGTSTGRDKDSFEAFRPLLLSDDKPLDPSRAIDLTAQMKDDGTLTWKVPEGEWLVLREGTPLPAQRTIQLKGMAVAMRWTSSIRNWCGVTRKKACAA
;
A
#
# COMPACT_ATOMS: atom_id res chain seq x y z
N MET A 1 -74.52 17.61 -6.85
CA MET A 1 -73.15 17.71 -6.20
C MET A 1 -72.92 16.61 -5.09
N LYS A 2 -73.94 15.81 -4.71
CA LYS A 2 -73.75 14.74 -3.72
C LYS A 2 -73.23 13.41 -4.28
N ILE A 3 -73.46 13.08 -5.54
CA ILE A 3 -73.03 11.81 -6.16
C ILE A 3 -71.52 11.74 -6.39
N LYS A 4 -70.87 12.86 -6.66
CA LYS A 4 -69.38 12.88 -6.87
C LYS A 4 -68.58 12.63 -5.57
N LYS A 5 -69.12 12.99 -4.41
CA LYS A 5 -68.45 12.74 -3.11
C LYS A 5 -68.50 11.27 -2.67
N GLN A 6 -69.55 10.58 -3.01
CA GLN A 6 -69.70 9.15 -2.67
C GLN A 6 -68.82 8.26 -3.55
N LEU A 7 -68.62 8.62 -4.84
CA LEU A 7 -67.71 7.90 -5.72
C LEU A 7 -66.24 8.06 -5.30
N VAL A 8 -65.84 9.26 -4.85
CA VAL A 8 -64.45 9.51 -4.38
C VAL A 8 -64.19 8.79 -3.04
N LEU A 9 -65.16 8.71 -2.13
CA LEU A 9 -64.99 7.94 -0.89
C LEU A 9 -64.92 6.43 -1.14
N SER A 10 -65.67 5.91 -2.13
CA SER A 10 -65.61 4.49 -2.51
C SER A 10 -64.28 4.13 -3.21
N LEU A 11 -63.70 5.03 -4.02
CA LEU A 11 -62.39 4.82 -4.63
C LEU A 11 -61.25 4.90 -3.62
N LEU A 12 -61.32 5.81 -2.62
CA LEU A 12 -60.35 5.85 -1.52
C LEU A 12 -60.44 4.61 -0.62
N GLY A 13 -61.64 4.08 -0.40
CA GLY A 13 -61.82 2.83 0.35
C GLY A 13 -61.26 1.60 -0.36
N LEU A 14 -61.29 1.56 -1.71
CA LEU A 14 -60.70 0.48 -2.50
C LEU A 14 -59.17 0.57 -2.57
N LEU A 15 -58.61 1.78 -2.54
CA LEU A 15 -57.15 1.99 -2.52
C LEU A 15 -56.53 1.66 -1.15
N CYS A 16 -57.28 1.71 -0.08
CA CYS A 16 -56.80 1.29 1.23
C CYS A 16 -56.86 -0.22 1.47
N GLN A 17 -57.55 -0.99 0.62
CA GLN A 17 -57.64 -2.45 0.77
C GLN A 17 -56.57 -3.23 0.01
N THR A 18 -55.78 -2.56 -0.83
CA THR A 18 -54.63 -3.22 -1.53
C THR A 18 -53.33 -3.17 -0.75
N GLY A 19 -53.37 -2.63 0.46
CA GLY A 19 -52.25 -2.61 1.39
C GLY A 19 -52.37 -3.65 2.51
N ALA A 20 -52.97 -4.80 2.26
CA ALA A 20 -52.75 -5.96 3.12
C ALA A 20 -51.29 -6.39 2.90
N ILE A 21 -50.37 -5.75 3.62
CA ILE A 21 -49.05 -6.33 3.91
C ILE A 21 -49.40 -7.72 4.44
N ALA A 22 -49.11 -8.75 3.64
CA ALA A 22 -49.15 -10.12 4.11
C ALA A 22 -48.37 -10.11 5.41
N GLY A 23 -49.06 -10.29 6.53
CA GLY A 23 -48.43 -10.28 7.84
C GLY A 23 -47.37 -11.37 7.80
N ASN A 24 -46.08 -10.96 7.74
CA ASN A 24 -45.00 -11.89 7.86
C ASN A 24 -45.21 -12.64 9.17
N ASN A 25 -45.55 -13.91 9.07
CA ASN A 25 -45.61 -14.77 10.23
C ASN A 25 -44.16 -15.07 10.63
N LEU A 26 -43.58 -14.16 11.39
CA LEU A 26 -42.17 -14.23 11.80
C LEU A 26 -41.79 -15.55 12.45
N GLU A 27 -42.74 -16.17 13.16
CA GLU A 27 -42.53 -17.49 13.78
C GLU A 27 -42.45 -18.60 12.74
N ALA A 28 -43.33 -18.60 11.75
CA ALA A 28 -43.31 -19.57 10.66
C ALA A 28 -42.09 -19.34 9.73
N ASP A 29 -41.74 -18.08 9.44
CA ASP A 29 -40.62 -17.71 8.63
C ASP A 29 -39.29 -18.02 9.35
N PHE A 30 -39.25 -17.91 10.69
CA PHE A 30 -38.10 -18.34 11.47
C PHE A 30 -37.94 -19.87 11.48
N ALA A 31 -39.04 -20.62 11.62
CA ALA A 31 -39.03 -22.07 11.59
C ALA A 31 -38.70 -22.65 10.19
N ARG A 32 -39.10 -21.93 9.14
CA ARG A 32 -38.85 -22.29 7.74
C ARG A 32 -38.45 -21.05 6.95
N PRO A 33 -37.18 -20.66 7.02
CA PRO A 33 -36.69 -19.44 6.38
C PRO A 33 -36.96 -19.47 4.87
N PRO A 34 -37.47 -18.37 4.29
CA PRO A 34 -37.59 -18.24 2.84
C PRO A 34 -36.20 -18.24 2.18
N ASP A 35 -36.14 -18.58 0.88
CA ASP A 35 -34.89 -18.83 0.17
C ASP A 35 -33.92 -17.65 0.22
N ASN A 36 -34.43 -16.41 0.25
CA ASN A 36 -33.61 -15.20 0.36
C ASN A 36 -33.01 -14.96 1.76
N CYS A 37 -33.48 -15.69 2.77
CA CYS A 37 -32.96 -15.64 4.16
C CYS A 37 -32.09 -16.84 4.52
N LYS A 38 -31.87 -17.78 3.59
CA LYS A 38 -31.01 -18.92 3.81
C LYS A 38 -29.52 -18.50 3.83
N PRO A 39 -28.68 -19.19 4.62
CA PRO A 39 -27.27 -18.87 4.73
C PRO A 39 -26.53 -19.07 3.41
N TRP A 40 -25.56 -18.20 3.16
CA TRP A 40 -24.59 -18.34 2.09
C TRP A 40 -23.27 -18.79 2.68
N VAL A 41 -22.55 -19.63 1.95
CA VAL A 41 -21.25 -20.17 2.37
C VAL A 41 -20.18 -19.90 1.33
N PHE A 42 -18.94 -19.74 1.78
CA PHE A 42 -17.81 -19.79 0.86
C PHE A 42 -17.64 -21.18 0.30
N PHE A 43 -17.43 -21.27 -1.00
CA PHE A 43 -17.09 -22.50 -1.70
C PHE A 43 -15.72 -22.35 -2.33
N PHE A 44 -14.71 -22.99 -1.74
CA PHE A 44 -13.32 -22.78 -2.11
C PHE A 44 -12.85 -23.80 -3.16
N PHE A 45 -12.16 -23.31 -4.19
CA PHE A 45 -11.28 -24.09 -5.02
C PHE A 45 -9.83 -23.76 -4.62
N GLU A 46 -9.22 -24.62 -3.85
CA GLU A 46 -7.86 -24.37 -3.37
C GLU A 46 -6.81 -24.87 -4.37
N ASN A 47 -5.85 -24.03 -4.69
CA ASN A 47 -4.65 -24.39 -5.45
C ASN A 47 -4.91 -25.21 -6.72
N GLU A 48 -5.92 -24.86 -7.51
CA GLU A 48 -6.22 -25.54 -8.79
C GLU A 48 -6.73 -26.98 -8.64
N PHE A 49 -7.18 -27.37 -7.43
CA PHE A 49 -7.92 -28.62 -7.24
C PHE A 49 -9.39 -28.40 -7.55
N MET A 50 -9.88 -29.04 -8.60
CA MET A 50 -11.26 -28.97 -9.06
C MET A 50 -11.65 -30.33 -9.63
N ASP A 51 -12.75 -30.89 -9.14
CA ASP A 51 -13.28 -32.19 -9.54
C ASP A 51 -14.80 -32.10 -9.69
N GLN A 52 -15.33 -32.45 -10.87
CA GLN A 52 -16.76 -32.32 -11.15
C GLN A 52 -17.64 -33.23 -10.28
N PRO A 53 -17.32 -34.51 -10.08
CA PRO A 53 -18.07 -35.36 -9.14
C PRO A 53 -18.07 -34.81 -7.71
N GLY A 54 -16.92 -34.31 -7.25
CA GLY A 54 -16.81 -33.68 -5.94
C GLY A 54 -17.67 -32.43 -5.81
N ILE A 55 -17.67 -31.56 -6.84
CA ILE A 55 -18.55 -30.39 -6.89
C ILE A 55 -20.01 -30.79 -6.72
N THR A 56 -20.48 -31.80 -7.46
CA THR A 56 -21.87 -32.26 -7.35
C THR A 56 -22.18 -32.75 -5.94
N ALA A 57 -21.34 -33.60 -5.35
CA ALA A 57 -21.53 -34.15 -4.02
C ALA A 57 -21.56 -33.04 -2.93
N ASP A 58 -20.63 -32.08 -3.01
CA ASP A 58 -20.57 -30.97 -2.07
C ASP A 58 -21.80 -30.05 -2.16
N LEU A 59 -22.27 -29.74 -3.37
CA LEU A 59 -23.45 -28.90 -3.56
C LEU A 59 -24.72 -29.59 -3.07
N GLU A 60 -24.86 -30.90 -3.29
CA GLU A 60 -25.97 -31.70 -2.76
C GLU A 60 -25.96 -31.72 -1.23
N ALA A 61 -24.78 -31.92 -0.63
CA ALA A 61 -24.62 -31.88 0.82
C ALA A 61 -24.98 -30.50 1.40
N LEU A 62 -24.50 -29.41 0.80
CA LEU A 62 -24.84 -28.05 1.23
C LEU A 62 -26.34 -27.75 1.11
N LYS A 63 -26.95 -28.17 0.01
CA LYS A 63 -28.40 -28.03 -0.17
C LYS A 63 -29.20 -28.80 0.89
N SER A 64 -28.76 -30.02 1.23
CA SER A 64 -29.44 -30.88 2.21
C SER A 64 -29.49 -30.27 3.60
N VAL A 65 -28.51 -29.44 3.97
CA VAL A 65 -28.46 -28.73 5.26
C VAL A 65 -29.04 -27.32 5.22
N GLY A 66 -29.70 -26.95 4.12
CA GLY A 66 -30.46 -25.70 4.04
C GLY A 66 -29.68 -24.49 3.58
N VAL A 67 -28.49 -24.64 2.97
CA VAL A 67 -27.75 -23.55 2.33
C VAL A 67 -28.53 -23.00 1.15
N GLY A 68 -28.63 -21.67 1.04
CA GLY A 68 -29.32 -20.96 -0.04
C GLY A 68 -28.42 -20.46 -1.15
N GLY A 69 -27.14 -20.26 -0.88
CA GLY A 69 -26.21 -19.73 -1.90
C GLY A 69 -24.75 -19.99 -1.58
N LEU A 70 -23.94 -19.73 -2.59
CA LEU A 70 -22.50 -19.95 -2.60
C LEU A 70 -21.78 -18.66 -2.96
N ILE A 71 -20.65 -18.39 -2.29
CA ILE A 71 -19.66 -17.42 -2.73
C ILE A 71 -18.47 -18.25 -3.20
N VAL A 72 -18.34 -18.40 -4.51
CA VAL A 72 -17.26 -19.19 -5.11
C VAL A 72 -15.97 -18.41 -5.05
N PHE A 73 -14.98 -19.00 -4.39
CA PHE A 73 -13.70 -18.38 -4.13
C PHE A 73 -12.57 -19.32 -4.58
N ALA A 74 -11.86 -18.95 -5.63
CA ALA A 74 -10.66 -19.65 -6.02
C ALA A 74 -9.48 -19.11 -5.22
N GLU A 75 -8.87 -19.91 -4.37
CA GLU A 75 -7.74 -19.52 -3.54
C GLU A 75 -6.45 -20.18 -4.03
N TYR A 76 -5.40 -19.38 -4.04
CA TYR A 76 -4.06 -19.85 -4.32
C TYR A 76 -3.15 -19.61 -3.10
N ARG A 77 -2.71 -20.71 -2.48
CA ARG A 77 -1.83 -20.66 -1.31
C ARG A 77 -0.39 -20.99 -1.72
N PRO A 78 0.54 -20.06 -1.57
CA PRO A 78 1.93 -20.30 -1.87
C PRO A 78 2.52 -21.43 -1.02
N GLY A 79 3.39 -22.24 -1.65
CA GLY A 79 4.03 -23.37 -0.99
C GLY A 79 3.20 -24.64 -0.95
N MET A 80 1.92 -24.61 -1.30
CA MET A 80 1.11 -25.79 -1.49
C MET A 80 1.27 -26.34 -2.91
N LYS A 81 1.12 -27.67 -3.05
CA LYS A 81 1.14 -28.31 -4.36
C LYS A 81 -0.03 -27.82 -5.20
N ALA A 82 0.24 -27.43 -6.45
CA ALA A 82 -0.79 -27.08 -7.39
C ALA A 82 -1.56 -28.30 -7.86
N GLY A 83 -2.87 -28.16 -8.03
CA GLY A 83 -3.75 -29.17 -8.61
C GLY A 83 -3.56 -29.32 -10.13
N PRO A 84 -4.28 -30.26 -10.74
CA PRO A 84 -4.17 -30.53 -12.17
C PRO A 84 -4.92 -29.53 -13.05
N VAL A 85 -5.93 -28.81 -12.50
CA VAL A 85 -6.83 -27.93 -13.26
C VAL A 85 -6.32 -26.50 -13.17
N LYS A 86 -5.52 -26.12 -14.17
CA LYS A 86 -4.93 -24.79 -14.21
C LYS A 86 -6.00 -23.70 -14.31
N MET A 87 -5.88 -22.68 -13.47
CA MET A 87 -6.76 -21.50 -13.48
C MET A 87 -6.90 -20.94 -14.90
N PHE A 88 -8.15 -20.67 -15.32
CA PHE A 88 -8.52 -20.19 -16.65
C PHE A 88 -8.16 -21.12 -17.82
N SER A 89 -7.86 -22.40 -17.57
CA SER A 89 -7.79 -23.41 -18.61
C SER A 89 -9.20 -23.83 -19.07
N ARG A 90 -9.28 -24.61 -20.15
CA ARG A 90 -10.55 -25.17 -20.61
C ARG A 90 -11.17 -26.11 -19.57
N GLU A 91 -10.35 -26.83 -18.84
CA GLU A 91 -10.75 -27.73 -17.75
C GLU A 91 -11.34 -26.93 -16.57
N TYR A 92 -10.74 -25.77 -16.26
CA TYR A 92 -11.26 -24.83 -15.26
C TYR A 92 -12.63 -24.28 -15.68
N ASP A 93 -12.74 -23.83 -16.94
CA ASP A 93 -14.01 -23.31 -17.50
C ASP A 93 -15.09 -24.40 -17.46
N ALA A 94 -14.74 -25.65 -17.80
CA ALA A 94 -15.67 -26.78 -17.75
C ALA A 94 -16.12 -27.09 -16.31
N GLY A 95 -15.21 -27.04 -15.36
CA GLY A 95 -15.53 -27.21 -13.93
C GLY A 95 -16.46 -26.12 -13.40
N MET A 96 -16.21 -24.86 -13.76
CA MET A 96 -17.07 -23.74 -13.38
C MET A 96 -18.44 -23.82 -14.04
N GLN A 97 -18.53 -24.22 -15.31
CA GLN A 97 -19.81 -24.47 -15.98
C GLN A 97 -20.59 -25.60 -15.31
N HIS A 98 -19.90 -26.67 -14.89
CA HIS A 98 -20.50 -27.78 -14.14
C HIS A 98 -21.07 -27.28 -12.80
N LEU A 99 -20.31 -26.52 -12.03
CA LEU A 99 -20.76 -25.90 -10.77
C LEU A 99 -22.04 -25.08 -10.98
N LEU A 100 -22.07 -24.21 -11.99
CA LEU A 100 -23.23 -23.36 -12.25
C LEU A 100 -24.48 -24.19 -12.65
N LYS A 101 -24.33 -25.26 -13.44
CA LYS A 101 -25.43 -26.17 -13.80
C LYS A 101 -25.97 -26.91 -12.59
N GLU A 102 -25.09 -27.43 -11.74
CA GLU A 102 -25.47 -28.12 -10.53
C GLU A 102 -26.14 -27.19 -9.51
N ALA A 103 -25.62 -25.97 -9.36
CA ALA A 103 -26.25 -24.96 -8.52
C ALA A 103 -27.65 -24.60 -9.04
N GLU A 104 -27.83 -24.43 -10.37
CA GLU A 104 -29.14 -24.22 -10.97
C GLU A 104 -30.08 -25.41 -10.72
N ARG A 105 -29.61 -26.64 -10.91
CA ARG A 105 -30.37 -27.89 -10.65
C ARG A 105 -30.87 -27.95 -9.22
N LEU A 106 -30.05 -27.53 -8.26
CA LEU A 106 -30.34 -27.58 -6.82
C LEU A 106 -31.04 -26.32 -6.31
N GLY A 107 -31.23 -25.29 -7.15
CA GLY A 107 -31.80 -24.01 -6.71
C GLY A 107 -30.91 -23.28 -5.70
N LEU A 108 -29.58 -23.33 -5.90
CA LEU A 108 -28.60 -22.57 -5.13
C LEU A 108 -28.24 -21.30 -5.88
N LEU A 109 -28.17 -20.17 -5.17
CA LEU A 109 -27.67 -18.93 -5.74
C LEU A 109 -26.12 -18.97 -5.77
N VAL A 110 -25.53 -18.34 -6.77
CA VAL A 110 -24.05 -18.30 -6.92
C VAL A 110 -23.57 -16.87 -7.07
N SER A 111 -22.64 -16.48 -6.22
CA SER A 111 -21.83 -15.29 -6.36
C SER A 111 -20.40 -15.71 -6.68
N LEU A 112 -19.77 -15.04 -7.63
CA LEU A 112 -18.38 -15.27 -7.97
C LEU A 112 -17.52 -14.18 -7.33
N PHE A 113 -16.48 -14.59 -6.62
CA PHE A 113 -15.45 -13.66 -6.19
C PHE A 113 -14.67 -13.17 -7.42
N ASN A 114 -14.46 -11.85 -7.51
CA ASN A 114 -13.94 -11.23 -8.74
C ASN A 114 -12.43 -11.43 -8.97
N CYS A 115 -11.73 -12.01 -8.02
CA CYS A 115 -10.32 -12.33 -8.17
C CYS A 115 -9.99 -13.64 -7.45
N PRO A 116 -9.04 -14.40 -7.95
CA PRO A 116 -8.50 -15.55 -7.25
C PRO A 116 -7.64 -15.13 -6.06
N GLY A 117 -7.84 -15.77 -4.92
CA GLY A 117 -7.20 -15.41 -3.67
C GLY A 117 -7.72 -14.11 -3.08
N SER A 118 -7.06 -13.60 -2.07
CA SER A 118 -7.39 -12.32 -1.41
C SER A 118 -6.77 -11.12 -2.12
N SER A 119 -6.23 -11.28 -3.31
CA SER A 119 -5.48 -10.28 -4.04
C SER A 119 -6.24 -9.80 -5.27
N THR A 120 -6.87 -8.64 -5.19
CA THR A 120 -7.38 -7.92 -6.37
C THR A 120 -6.26 -7.37 -7.26
N ALA A 121 -5.02 -7.45 -6.80
CA ALA A 121 -3.86 -6.75 -7.35
C ALA A 121 -2.98 -7.60 -8.25
N GLY A 122 -3.17 -8.87 -8.26
CA GLY A 122 -2.35 -9.77 -9.05
C GLY A 122 -2.56 -11.22 -8.67
N GLY A 123 -1.94 -12.07 -9.38
CA GLY A 123 -1.89 -13.50 -9.17
C GLY A 123 -0.80 -14.04 -10.07
N PRO A 124 -0.49 -15.33 -10.03
CA PRO A 124 0.56 -15.90 -10.87
C PRO A 124 0.30 -15.75 -12.36
N TRP A 125 -0.91 -15.37 -12.76
CA TRP A 125 -1.36 -15.14 -14.13
C TRP A 125 -1.29 -13.69 -14.60
N ASN A 126 -1.14 -12.71 -13.72
CA ASN A 126 -1.00 -11.32 -14.13
C ASN A 126 0.44 -11.00 -14.52
N SER A 127 0.63 -10.32 -15.64
CA SER A 127 1.93 -9.76 -15.96
C SER A 127 2.27 -8.59 -15.02
N VAL A 128 3.55 -8.23 -14.99
CA VAL A 128 4.04 -7.09 -14.21
C VAL A 128 3.30 -5.80 -14.61
N GLU A 129 3.04 -5.62 -15.91
CA GLU A 129 2.34 -4.46 -16.46
C GLU A 129 0.85 -4.42 -16.07
N GLN A 130 0.24 -5.58 -15.84
CA GLN A 130 -1.17 -5.72 -15.50
C GLN A 130 -1.42 -5.74 -14.00
N SER A 131 -0.37 -5.88 -13.20
CA SER A 131 -0.47 -5.86 -11.74
C SER A 131 -0.88 -4.47 -11.24
N MET A 132 -1.46 -4.42 -10.04
CA MET A 132 -1.73 -3.16 -9.36
C MET A 132 -0.46 -2.31 -9.29
N LYS A 133 -0.60 -1.00 -9.45
CA LYS A 133 0.50 -0.05 -9.39
C LYS A 133 0.38 0.79 -8.13
N GLN A 134 1.51 1.19 -7.60
CA GLN A 134 1.59 2.18 -6.55
C GLN A 134 2.14 3.49 -7.13
N PHE A 135 1.67 4.62 -6.67
CA PHE A 135 2.26 5.91 -6.99
C PHE A 135 3.45 6.17 -6.07
N VAL A 136 4.60 6.47 -6.66
CA VAL A 136 5.84 6.77 -5.93
C VAL A 136 6.55 7.96 -6.53
N TRP A 137 7.41 8.59 -5.76
CA TRP A 137 8.25 9.69 -6.21
C TRP A 137 9.62 9.65 -5.54
N SER A 138 10.55 10.36 -6.13
CA SER A 138 11.84 10.74 -5.53
C SER A 138 11.99 12.25 -5.55
N GLU A 139 12.76 12.76 -4.62
CA GLU A 139 13.03 14.20 -4.47
C GLU A 139 14.48 14.50 -4.84
N THR A 140 14.69 15.48 -5.72
CA THR A 140 16.02 15.98 -6.08
C THR A 140 16.06 17.48 -5.86
N PRO A 141 16.80 18.00 -4.87
CA PRO A 141 16.97 19.44 -4.66
C PRO A 141 17.86 20.05 -5.75
N VAL A 142 17.50 21.25 -6.21
CA VAL A 142 18.23 21.97 -7.26
C VAL A 142 18.31 23.43 -6.90
N THR A 143 19.52 23.99 -6.83
CA THR A 143 19.72 25.43 -6.69
C THR A 143 19.63 26.11 -8.06
N GLY A 144 18.83 27.16 -8.18
CA GLY A 144 18.54 27.86 -9.43
C GLY A 144 19.69 28.71 -9.97
N GLY A 145 19.40 29.41 -11.06
CA GLY A 145 20.35 30.30 -11.76
C GLY A 145 21.01 29.66 -12.98
N GLY A 146 20.28 29.53 -14.07
CA GLY A 146 20.82 29.13 -15.35
C GLY A 146 20.40 27.73 -15.83
N ILE A 147 21.03 27.29 -16.93
CA ILE A 147 20.76 25.95 -17.50
C ILE A 147 21.51 24.91 -16.67
N LYS A 148 20.79 23.90 -16.23
CA LYS A 148 21.37 22.76 -15.47
C LYS A 148 20.92 21.46 -16.07
N THR A 149 21.87 20.51 -16.06
CA THR A 149 21.60 19.10 -16.35
C THR A 149 21.74 18.32 -15.05
N ILE A 150 20.69 17.63 -14.67
CA ILE A 150 20.62 16.79 -13.48
C ILE A 150 20.16 15.39 -13.86
N GLN A 151 20.36 14.44 -12.96
CA GLN A 151 19.82 13.10 -13.09
C GLN A 151 18.92 12.82 -11.87
N PRO A 152 17.60 13.16 -11.94
CA PRO A 152 16.68 12.85 -10.87
C PRO A 152 16.71 11.36 -10.56
N LYS A 153 16.93 11.02 -9.29
CA LYS A 153 16.99 9.61 -8.86
C LYS A 153 15.68 8.92 -9.26
N GLN A 154 15.78 7.75 -9.92
CA GLN A 154 14.59 6.93 -10.14
C GLN A 154 14.06 6.46 -8.79
N PRO A 155 12.74 6.57 -8.53
CA PRO A 155 12.14 5.96 -7.36
C PRO A 155 12.40 4.46 -7.31
N PHE A 156 12.26 3.87 -6.12
CA PHE A 156 12.46 2.43 -5.96
C PHE A 156 11.56 1.62 -6.90
N THR A 157 12.01 0.40 -7.22
CA THR A 157 11.29 -0.54 -8.05
C THR A 157 11.07 -1.86 -7.31
N VAL A 158 9.97 -2.52 -7.61
CA VAL A 158 9.73 -3.90 -7.19
C VAL A 158 9.74 -4.78 -8.44
N SER A 159 10.45 -5.89 -8.39
CA SER A 159 10.61 -6.80 -9.54
C SER A 159 11.14 -6.13 -10.83
N GLY A 160 11.90 -5.05 -10.68
CA GLY A 160 12.51 -4.34 -11.81
C GLY A 160 11.55 -3.51 -12.67
N PHE A 161 10.28 -3.41 -12.31
CA PHE A 161 9.31 -2.61 -13.07
C PHE A 161 9.20 -1.20 -12.51
N TYR A 162 9.28 -0.23 -13.40
CA TYR A 162 9.03 1.19 -13.13
C TYR A 162 8.58 1.89 -14.41
N ARG A 163 7.67 2.84 -14.29
CA ARG A 163 7.27 3.72 -15.39
C ARG A 163 7.14 5.14 -14.87
N ASP A 164 7.86 6.07 -15.49
CA ASP A 164 7.66 7.50 -15.24
C ASP A 164 6.25 7.93 -15.63
N ILE A 165 5.64 8.79 -14.80
CA ILE A 165 4.36 9.45 -15.05
C ILE A 165 4.60 10.92 -15.30
N ALA A 166 5.36 11.59 -14.41
CA ALA A 166 5.65 13.00 -14.49
C ALA A 166 6.99 13.35 -13.84
N VAL A 167 7.55 14.46 -14.27
CA VAL A 167 8.67 15.13 -13.60
C VAL A 167 8.26 16.58 -13.36
N THR A 168 8.15 16.97 -12.08
CA THR A 168 7.61 18.28 -11.71
C THR A 168 8.59 19.01 -10.79
N ALA A 169 8.84 20.28 -11.05
CA ALA A 169 9.67 21.11 -10.19
C ALA A 169 8.82 22.10 -9.37
N TYR A 170 9.10 22.21 -8.08
CA TYR A 170 8.46 23.12 -7.15
C TYR A 170 9.46 24.08 -6.54
N PRO A 171 9.17 25.38 -6.45
CA PRO A 171 10.01 26.29 -5.69
C PRO A 171 9.85 26.00 -4.19
N VAL A 172 10.98 25.96 -3.49
CA VAL A 172 11.01 25.76 -2.03
C VAL A 172 11.66 26.98 -1.35
N SER A 173 11.39 27.14 -0.06
CA SER A 173 12.02 28.20 0.71
C SER A 173 13.52 27.95 0.84
N SER A 174 14.33 29.00 0.70
CA SER A 174 15.76 28.92 0.97
C SER A 174 16.02 28.37 2.37
N GLY A 175 17.04 27.50 2.47
CA GLY A 175 17.41 26.89 3.74
C GLY A 175 16.47 25.80 4.22
N SER A 176 15.58 25.26 3.37
CA SER A 176 14.72 24.14 3.73
C SER A 176 15.49 22.83 3.97
N ARG A 177 16.68 22.70 3.40
CA ARG A 177 17.62 21.57 3.58
C ARG A 177 19.06 22.06 3.66
N LEU A 178 19.93 21.25 4.25
CA LEU A 178 21.36 21.49 4.16
C LEU A 178 21.83 21.24 2.73
N THR A 179 22.69 22.12 2.22
CA THR A 179 23.31 22.00 0.89
C THR A 179 24.55 21.12 0.89
N VAL A 180 24.99 20.68 2.06
CA VAL A 180 26.16 19.86 2.27
C VAL A 180 25.76 18.51 2.90
N THR A 181 26.42 17.46 2.47
CA THR A 181 26.21 16.09 2.97
C THR A 181 27.31 15.74 3.96
N PRO A 182 27.01 15.19 5.14
CA PRO A 182 28.03 14.74 6.08
C PRO A 182 28.69 13.44 5.62
N LYS A 183 29.88 13.19 6.11
CA LYS A 183 30.44 11.85 6.16
C LYS A 183 29.73 11.11 7.28
N ILE A 184 28.94 10.08 6.93
CA ILE A 184 28.25 9.26 7.91
C ILE A 184 29.09 8.03 8.29
N SER A 185 29.13 7.70 9.57
CA SER A 185 29.75 6.49 10.09
C SER A 185 28.93 5.86 11.20
N ALA A 186 28.87 4.54 11.21
CA ALA A 186 28.17 3.75 12.22
C ALA A 186 28.95 2.43 12.43
N PRO A 187 29.97 2.41 13.32
CA PRO A 187 30.93 1.30 13.42
C PRO A 187 30.32 -0.06 13.77
N LYS A 188 29.12 -0.06 14.34
CA LYS A 188 28.42 -1.29 14.74
C LYS A 188 27.20 -1.62 13.84
N ALA A 189 27.09 -0.98 12.67
CA ALA A 189 26.10 -1.34 11.67
C ALA A 189 26.63 -2.47 10.77
N ASP A 190 25.74 -3.39 10.39
CA ASP A 190 26.06 -4.52 9.51
C ASP A 190 26.03 -4.17 8.03
N ALA A 191 25.62 -2.94 7.67
CA ALA A 191 25.49 -2.47 6.31
C ALA A 191 26.23 -1.13 6.12
N ASN A 192 26.30 -0.66 4.87
CA ASN A 192 26.88 0.63 4.55
C ASN A 192 26.08 1.76 5.24
N PRO A 193 26.68 2.55 6.15
CA PRO A 193 25.98 3.65 6.82
C PRO A 193 25.37 4.67 5.86
N GLY A 194 25.88 4.79 4.63
CA GLY A 194 25.33 5.66 3.58
C GLY A 194 23.90 5.32 3.17
N GLU A 195 23.45 4.09 3.41
CA GLU A 195 22.06 3.67 3.18
C GLU A 195 21.06 4.44 4.05
N MET A 196 21.51 5.03 5.15
CA MET A 196 20.64 5.89 6.01
C MET A 196 20.47 7.31 5.45
N MET A 197 21.02 7.63 4.29
CA MET A 197 20.95 8.96 3.66
C MET A 197 20.79 8.88 2.14
N ASP A 198 20.49 7.71 1.58
CA ASP A 198 20.41 7.49 0.14
C ASP A 198 19.05 7.87 -0.47
N GLY A 199 18.05 8.15 0.36
CA GLY A 199 16.71 8.52 -0.05
C GLY A 199 15.84 7.33 -0.46
N ASP A 200 16.16 6.12 0.03
CA ASP A 200 15.45 4.90 -0.29
C ASP A 200 15.03 4.15 0.99
N LEU A 201 13.74 4.16 1.33
CA LEU A 201 13.23 3.46 2.50
C LEU A 201 13.30 1.92 2.42
N LEU A 202 13.66 1.37 1.27
CA LEU A 202 13.86 -0.08 1.12
C LEU A 202 15.24 -0.53 1.58
N THR A 203 16.23 0.36 1.50
CA THR A 203 17.55 0.17 2.10
C THR A 203 17.49 0.52 3.59
N SER A 204 18.35 -0.06 4.39
CA SER A 204 18.43 0.27 5.82
C SER A 204 19.66 -0.32 6.45
N SER A 205 20.27 0.42 7.36
CA SER A 205 21.33 -0.08 8.21
C SER A 205 20.79 -0.90 9.37
N LEU A 206 21.29 -2.12 9.53
CA LEU A 206 20.96 -3.05 10.61
C LEU A 206 21.98 -2.91 11.74
N PHE A 207 21.49 -2.80 12.97
CA PHE A 207 22.28 -2.81 14.19
C PHE A 207 21.94 -4.04 15.03
N ARG A 208 22.95 -4.83 15.40
CA ARG A 208 22.79 -6.09 16.16
C ARG A 208 23.33 -5.98 17.57
N GLY A 209 22.88 -6.91 18.43
CA GLY A 209 23.39 -7.06 19.79
C GLY A 209 23.17 -5.82 20.65
N THR A 210 22.04 -5.15 20.48
CA THR A 210 21.72 -3.92 21.21
C THR A 210 21.09 -4.22 22.57
N SER A 211 21.25 -3.29 23.50
CA SER A 211 20.56 -3.29 24.78
C SER A 211 20.28 -1.86 25.22
N GLN A 212 19.43 -1.66 26.22
CA GLN A 212 19.19 -0.31 26.77
C GLN A 212 20.46 0.37 27.30
N LYS A 213 21.45 -0.40 27.74
CA LYS A 213 22.71 0.12 28.28
C LYS A 213 23.78 0.31 27.22
N ASP A 214 23.68 -0.37 26.10
CA ASP A 214 24.65 -0.33 24.99
C ASP A 214 24.07 0.47 23.82
N LYS A 215 24.19 1.80 23.90
CA LYS A 215 23.75 2.70 22.84
C LYS A 215 24.59 2.49 21.57
N ARG A 216 23.94 2.56 20.42
CA ARG A 216 24.60 2.58 19.12
C ARG A 216 24.82 4.02 18.67
N GLU A 217 26.01 4.30 18.20
CA GLU A 217 26.39 5.62 17.69
C GLU A 217 26.30 5.64 16.16
N ILE A 218 25.65 6.68 15.64
CA ILE A 218 25.67 7.08 14.25
C ILE A 218 26.23 8.49 14.21
N ARG A 219 27.36 8.68 13.53
CA ARG A 219 28.10 9.92 13.52
C ARG A 219 27.97 10.61 12.16
N LEU A 220 27.79 11.92 12.18
CA LEU A 220 27.64 12.79 11.03
C LEU A 220 28.73 13.88 11.12
N ASP A 221 29.76 13.77 10.30
CA ASP A 221 30.89 14.69 10.27
C ASP A 221 30.79 15.56 8.99
N TYR A 222 30.64 16.87 9.17
CA TYR A 222 30.60 17.83 8.09
C TYR A 222 31.99 18.42 7.83
N ASP A 223 32.28 18.85 6.61
CA ASP A 223 33.55 19.49 6.27
C ASP A 223 33.72 20.85 6.97
N GLY A 224 32.61 21.56 7.19
CA GLY A 224 32.53 22.83 7.90
C GLY A 224 31.35 22.87 8.87
N PRO A 225 31.24 23.96 9.69
CA PRO A 225 30.12 24.11 10.58
C PRO A 225 28.80 24.28 9.83
N VAL A 226 27.74 23.59 10.27
CA VAL A 226 26.36 23.71 9.76
C VAL A 226 25.42 24.07 10.90
N THR A 227 24.37 24.81 10.57
CA THR A 227 23.32 25.15 11.55
C THR A 227 22.13 24.23 11.36
N VAL A 228 21.77 23.50 12.40
CA VAL A 228 20.67 22.53 12.44
C VAL A 228 19.64 22.90 13.51
N GLY A 229 18.38 22.47 13.32
CA GLY A 229 17.29 22.73 14.25
C GLY A 229 16.20 21.67 14.22
N ARG A 230 16.33 20.67 13.34
CA ARG A 230 15.37 19.58 13.25
C ARG A 230 16.10 18.26 12.92
N LEU A 231 15.66 17.19 13.57
CA LEU A 231 16.02 15.81 13.30
C LEU A 231 14.82 15.09 12.74
N ALA A 232 14.97 14.28 11.67
CA ALA A 232 13.99 13.31 11.22
C ALA A 232 14.64 11.93 11.09
N VAL A 233 13.96 10.88 11.57
CA VAL A 233 14.42 9.49 11.47
C VAL A 233 13.28 8.64 10.95
N HIS A 234 13.56 7.84 9.92
CA HIS A 234 12.62 6.95 9.27
C HIS A 234 12.97 5.49 9.57
N GLY A 235 11.99 4.73 10.06
CA GLY A 235 12.12 3.29 10.23
C GLY A 235 12.08 2.54 8.90
N ASN A 236 12.54 1.30 8.91
CA ASN A 236 12.44 0.43 7.74
C ASN A 236 10.99 -0.04 7.51
N LEU A 237 10.50 0.02 6.29
CA LEU A 237 9.13 -0.31 5.92
C LEU A 237 8.74 -1.78 6.18
N PHE A 238 9.71 -2.69 6.12
CA PHE A 238 9.45 -4.13 6.17
C PHE A 238 9.94 -4.81 7.45
N LYS A 239 10.61 -4.07 8.32
CA LYS A 239 11.25 -4.63 9.51
C LYS A 239 10.81 -3.84 10.72
N TYR A 240 9.93 -4.44 11.51
CA TYR A 240 9.46 -3.84 12.74
C TYR A 240 10.61 -3.69 13.73
N SER A 241 10.80 -2.48 14.23
CA SER A 241 11.67 -2.19 15.34
C SER A 241 10.82 -1.88 16.57
N ASN A 242 11.16 -2.46 17.72
CA ASN A 242 10.56 -2.05 18.99
C ASN A 242 10.91 -0.57 19.27
N PRO A 243 10.24 0.06 20.24
CA PRO A 243 10.51 1.46 20.56
C PRO A 243 11.99 1.79 20.59
N LEU A 244 12.40 2.73 19.76
CA LEU A 244 13.75 3.25 19.67
C LEU A 244 13.80 4.62 20.37
N ASN A 245 14.81 4.85 21.17
CA ASN A 245 15.07 6.15 21.78
C ASN A 245 16.32 6.74 21.16
N TYR A 246 16.19 7.95 20.67
CA TYR A 246 17.24 8.71 20.04
C TYR A 246 17.67 9.88 20.92
N GLU A 247 18.97 10.06 21.08
CA GLU A 247 19.58 11.26 21.65
C GLU A 247 20.53 11.85 20.61
N LEU A 248 20.27 13.08 20.20
CA LEU A 248 21.12 13.83 19.29
C LEU A 248 22.07 14.70 20.10
N GLU A 249 23.34 14.61 19.80
CA GLU A 249 24.40 15.42 20.40
C GLU A 249 25.20 16.16 19.33
N ALA A 250 25.72 17.33 19.69
CA ALA A 250 26.59 18.14 18.86
C ALA A 250 27.96 18.36 19.51
N SER A 251 28.97 18.55 18.70
CA SER A 251 30.34 18.86 19.13
C SER A 251 31.03 19.79 18.15
N GLU A 252 31.90 20.65 18.66
CA GLU A 252 32.78 21.51 17.84
C GLU A 252 34.08 20.81 17.48
N ASP A 253 34.60 19.97 18.39
CA ASP A 253 35.92 19.33 18.30
C ASP A 253 35.85 17.81 18.06
N GLY A 254 34.64 17.23 18.02
CA GLY A 254 34.40 15.79 17.89
C GLY A 254 34.76 14.98 19.14
N LYS A 255 35.07 15.61 20.27
CA LYS A 255 35.48 14.98 21.55
C LYS A 255 34.52 15.31 22.69
N ILE A 256 34.14 16.56 22.85
CA ILE A 256 33.21 17.02 23.89
C ILE A 256 31.83 17.15 23.26
N TRP A 257 30.87 16.37 23.79
CA TRP A 257 29.53 16.26 23.23
C TRP A 257 28.48 16.89 24.15
N LYS A 258 27.56 17.64 23.55
CA LYS A 258 26.44 18.27 24.25
C LYS A 258 25.14 17.73 23.63
N LYS A 259 24.26 17.18 24.47
CA LYS A 259 22.91 16.76 24.05
C LYS A 259 22.10 18.01 23.63
N ILE A 260 21.48 17.91 22.45
CA ILE A 260 20.66 18.98 21.84
C ILE A 260 19.22 18.55 21.61
N ALA A 261 18.93 17.28 21.41
CA ALA A 261 17.57 16.77 21.25
C ALA A 261 17.43 15.32 21.74
N ALA A 262 16.19 14.90 21.99
CA ALA A 262 15.83 13.51 22.17
C ALA A 262 14.41 13.25 21.67
N VAL A 263 14.19 12.06 21.08
CA VAL A 263 12.88 11.63 20.59
C VAL A 263 12.77 10.12 20.67
N SER A 264 11.54 9.62 20.83
CA SER A 264 11.25 8.18 20.82
C SER A 264 10.39 7.82 19.62
N GLN A 265 10.75 6.72 18.96
CA GLN A 265 10.02 6.16 17.84
C GLN A 265 9.25 4.93 18.27
N GLN A 266 8.00 4.84 17.86
CA GLN A 266 7.15 3.66 18.02
C GLN A 266 6.95 3.01 16.66
N GLY A 267 7.27 1.72 16.56
CA GLY A 267 7.14 1.00 15.28
C GLY A 267 8.08 1.51 14.18
N ASN A 268 7.60 1.50 12.94
CA ASN A 268 8.37 1.90 11.75
C ASN A 268 8.05 3.34 11.28
N ASN A 269 7.40 4.12 12.11
CA ASN A 269 7.00 5.47 11.77
C ASN A 269 8.19 6.40 11.59
N THR A 270 8.00 7.45 10.82
CA THR A 270 8.88 8.60 10.83
C THR A 270 8.68 9.37 12.13
N VAL A 271 9.76 9.74 12.78
CA VAL A 271 9.73 10.68 13.92
C VAL A 271 10.57 11.89 13.63
N THR A 272 10.11 13.04 14.14
CA THR A 272 10.84 14.29 14.07
C THR A 272 11.01 14.89 15.46
N ALA A 273 12.08 15.65 15.65
CA ALA A 273 12.31 16.47 16.81
C ALA A 273 12.80 17.85 16.38
N ASP A 274 12.06 18.89 16.77
CA ASP A 274 12.52 20.27 16.67
C ASP A 274 13.29 20.66 17.92
N PHE A 275 14.35 21.45 17.73
CA PHE A 275 15.18 21.96 18.81
C PHE A 275 15.75 23.35 18.46
N PRO A 276 16.18 24.14 19.44
CA PRO A 276 16.84 25.43 19.18
C PRO A 276 18.00 25.28 18.22
N ALA A 277 18.19 26.26 17.34
CA ALA A 277 19.25 26.24 16.35
C ALA A 277 20.63 26.00 17.00
N VAL A 278 21.35 25.01 16.50
CA VAL A 278 22.70 24.68 16.95
C VAL A 278 23.64 24.66 15.76
N THR A 279 24.74 25.40 15.86
CA THR A 279 25.82 25.36 14.88
C THR A 279 26.93 24.45 15.37
N GLY A 280 27.35 23.50 14.53
CA GLY A 280 28.40 22.56 14.85
C GLY A 280 28.97 21.90 13.62
N LYS A 281 30.12 21.27 13.75
CA LYS A 281 30.76 20.48 12.70
C LYS A 281 30.49 19.00 12.84
N TYR A 282 30.32 18.53 14.06
CA TYR A 282 30.17 17.12 14.39
C TYR A 282 28.84 16.91 15.11
N PHE A 283 28.09 15.91 14.64
CA PHE A 283 26.86 15.47 15.29
C PHE A 283 26.91 13.97 15.47
N ARG A 284 26.23 13.46 16.50
CA ARG A 284 25.99 12.03 16.65
C ARG A 284 24.62 11.73 17.18
N LEU A 285 24.05 10.66 16.66
CA LEU A 285 22.78 10.10 17.12
C LEU A 285 23.09 8.84 17.93
N LEU A 286 22.72 8.87 19.21
CA LEU A 286 22.82 7.73 20.10
C LEU A 286 21.47 7.02 20.15
N VAL A 287 21.45 5.75 19.75
CA VAL A 287 20.23 4.95 19.67
C VAL A 287 20.23 3.88 20.75
N SER A 288 19.14 3.79 21.51
CA SER A 288 18.91 2.74 22.49
C SER A 288 17.55 2.07 22.29
N THR A 289 17.50 0.76 22.55
CA THR A 289 16.28 -0.05 22.42
C THR A 289 16.31 -1.21 23.41
N LYS A 290 15.16 -1.84 23.62
CA LYS A 290 15.02 -3.08 24.41
C LYS A 290 15.24 -4.34 23.59
N THR A 291 15.34 -4.23 22.27
CA THR A 291 15.53 -5.38 21.36
C THR A 291 16.99 -5.59 20.98
N GLU A 292 17.31 -6.82 20.60
CA GLU A 292 18.64 -7.17 20.13
C GLU A 292 19.01 -6.52 18.81
N ASN A 293 18.01 -6.23 17.96
CA ASN A 293 18.23 -5.70 16.62
C ASN A 293 17.28 -4.54 16.35
N PHE A 294 17.77 -3.57 15.57
CA PHE A 294 16.93 -2.52 15.00
C PHE A 294 17.45 -2.09 13.63
N TRP A 295 16.61 -1.39 12.87
CA TRP A 295 16.89 -0.89 11.54
C TRP A 295 16.55 0.60 11.46
N ILE A 296 17.40 1.36 10.78
CA ILE A 296 17.14 2.74 10.38
C ILE A 296 17.23 2.78 8.86
N ALA A 297 16.14 3.25 8.21
CA ALA A 297 16.13 3.44 6.77
C ALA A 297 16.73 4.78 6.39
N GLU A 298 16.23 5.87 6.98
CA GLU A 298 16.68 7.20 6.62
C GLU A 298 16.86 8.12 7.85
N LEU A 299 17.83 9.01 7.74
CA LEU A 299 18.19 9.98 8.76
C LEU A 299 18.41 11.35 8.09
N ASP A 300 17.61 12.34 8.44
CA ASP A 300 17.78 13.72 8.00
C ASP A 300 18.11 14.64 9.19
N LEU A 301 19.20 15.38 9.08
CA LEU A 301 19.51 16.49 9.98
C LEU A 301 19.31 17.80 9.20
N LEU A 302 18.42 18.65 9.67
CA LEU A 302 17.84 19.75 8.89
C LEU A 302 18.10 21.10 9.56
N PRO A 303 18.14 22.20 8.78
CA PRO A 303 18.13 23.55 9.33
C PRO A 303 16.89 23.81 10.20
N PRO A 304 16.87 24.86 11.02
CA PRO A 304 15.66 25.29 11.75
C PRO A 304 14.49 25.49 10.78
N GLY A 305 13.36 24.83 11.07
CA GLY A 305 12.19 24.82 10.18
C GLY A 305 12.39 24.08 8.86
N GLY A 306 13.44 23.30 8.75
CA GLY A 306 13.76 22.49 7.56
C GLY A 306 12.71 21.44 7.29
N ARG A 307 12.50 21.14 6.01
CA ARG A 307 11.50 20.18 5.55
C ARG A 307 12.13 18.78 5.42
N PRO A 308 11.66 17.77 6.20
CA PRO A 308 12.05 16.38 5.98
C PRO A 308 11.65 15.89 4.59
N ARG A 309 12.31 14.85 4.10
CA ARG A 309 11.84 14.14 2.92
C ARG A 309 10.48 13.51 3.19
N VAL A 310 9.60 13.60 2.21
CA VAL A 310 8.33 12.88 2.24
C VAL A 310 8.47 11.66 1.35
N TYR A 311 8.27 10.49 1.94
CA TYR A 311 8.41 9.23 1.23
C TYR A 311 7.04 8.69 0.84
N PRO A 312 6.94 8.02 -0.33
CA PRO A 312 5.73 7.31 -0.71
C PRO A 312 5.35 6.28 0.35
N GLN A 313 4.07 6.19 0.64
CA GLN A 313 3.57 5.17 1.55
C GLN A 313 3.49 3.81 0.87
N PHE A 314 3.92 2.79 1.58
CA PHE A 314 3.80 1.40 1.15
C PHE A 314 2.74 0.72 2.01
N ASN A 315 1.70 0.21 1.37
CA ASN A 315 0.77 -0.70 2.02
C ASN A 315 1.38 -2.10 1.96
N ASP A 316 2.00 -2.53 3.04
CA ASP A 316 2.41 -3.92 3.20
C ASP A 316 1.21 -4.77 3.67
N TRP A 317 0.43 -5.27 2.72
CA TRP A 317 -0.63 -6.24 2.99
C TRP A 317 -0.10 -7.64 3.29
N GLY A 318 1.20 -7.89 3.11
CA GLY A 318 1.80 -9.21 3.13
C GLY A 318 2.44 -9.64 4.45
N THR A 319 2.70 -8.73 5.38
CA THR A 319 3.41 -9.06 6.62
C THR A 319 2.53 -9.05 7.87
N SER A 320 1.28 -8.61 7.78
CA SER A 320 0.40 -8.60 8.95
C SER A 320 -0.15 -10.00 9.24
N THR A 321 0.71 -10.92 9.65
CA THR A 321 0.27 -12.06 10.47
C THR A 321 0.01 -11.63 11.91
N GLY A 322 0.27 -10.38 12.26
CA GLY A 322 -0.04 -9.73 13.52
C GLY A 322 -1.31 -8.88 13.40
N ARG A 323 -2.32 -9.22 14.16
CA ARG A 323 -3.61 -8.53 14.29
C ARG A 323 -3.49 -7.19 15.03
N ASP A 324 -2.41 -6.44 14.85
CA ASP A 324 -2.23 -5.18 15.52
C ASP A 324 -2.97 -4.06 14.77
N LYS A 325 -4.03 -3.57 15.39
CA LYS A 325 -4.76 -2.37 14.93
C LYS A 325 -3.83 -1.17 14.76
N ASP A 326 -2.69 -1.18 15.44
CA ASP A 326 -1.71 -0.10 15.43
C ASP A 326 -0.89 -0.05 14.12
N SER A 327 -0.81 -1.15 13.37
CA SER A 327 -0.08 -1.18 12.09
C SER A 327 -0.77 -0.38 10.98
N PHE A 328 -2.09 -0.20 11.03
CA PHE A 328 -2.83 0.62 10.07
C PHE A 328 -2.67 2.13 10.32
N GLU A 329 -2.45 2.54 11.57
CA GLU A 329 -2.20 3.95 11.90
C GLU A 329 -0.73 4.35 11.66
N ALA A 330 0.18 3.37 11.63
CA ALA A 330 1.60 3.58 11.41
C ALA A 330 1.96 4.11 10.01
N PHE A 331 1.07 4.00 9.05
CA PHE A 331 1.28 4.41 7.65
C PHE A 331 0.64 5.75 7.27
N ARG A 332 0.24 6.57 8.22
CA ARG A 332 -0.16 7.94 7.89
C ARG A 332 1.06 8.71 7.42
N PRO A 333 0.99 9.45 6.29
CA PRO A 333 2.05 10.39 5.96
C PRO A 333 2.23 11.29 7.17
N LEU A 334 3.46 11.47 7.60
CA LEU A 334 3.76 12.50 8.56
C LEU A 334 3.53 13.85 7.87
N LEU A 335 2.27 14.25 7.77
CA LEU A 335 1.92 15.63 7.52
C LEU A 335 2.26 16.35 8.81
N LEU A 336 3.49 16.83 8.90
CA LEU A 336 3.88 17.72 9.98
C LEU A 336 2.94 18.92 9.88
N SER A 337 2.23 19.25 10.96
CA SER A 337 1.23 20.31 11.02
C SER A 337 1.79 21.68 10.58
N ASP A 338 3.10 21.83 10.57
CA ASP A 338 3.82 23.06 10.25
C ASP A 338 4.51 23.03 8.89
N ASP A 339 4.47 21.93 8.15
CA ASP A 339 5.05 21.87 6.81
C ASP A 339 4.12 22.57 5.83
N LYS A 340 4.60 23.69 5.27
CA LYS A 340 3.91 24.33 4.16
C LYS A 340 3.91 23.36 2.98
N PRO A 341 2.73 22.96 2.47
CA PRO A 341 2.65 22.10 1.31
C PRO A 341 3.37 22.79 0.13
N LEU A 342 3.88 21.99 -0.80
CA LEU A 342 4.34 22.51 -2.08
C LEU A 342 3.16 23.19 -2.76
N ASP A 343 3.39 24.38 -3.30
CA ASP A 343 2.35 25.13 -3.98
C ASP A 343 2.16 24.63 -5.41
N PRO A 344 1.05 23.93 -5.73
CA PRO A 344 0.83 23.39 -7.06
C PRO A 344 0.71 24.47 -8.15
N SER A 345 0.30 25.68 -7.77
CA SER A 345 0.15 26.79 -8.72
C SER A 345 1.49 27.30 -9.25
N ARG A 346 2.58 26.99 -8.57
CA ARG A 346 3.94 27.37 -8.93
C ARG A 346 4.76 26.20 -9.50
N ALA A 347 4.12 25.07 -9.70
CA ALA A 347 4.74 23.88 -10.28
C ALA A 347 5.15 24.12 -11.74
N ILE A 348 6.30 23.59 -12.13
CA ILE A 348 6.77 23.55 -13.51
C ILE A 348 6.78 22.10 -13.96
N ASP A 349 5.99 21.78 -14.98
CA ASP A 349 6.04 20.47 -15.61
C ASP A 349 7.28 20.33 -16.48
N LEU A 350 8.14 19.36 -16.16
CA LEU A 350 9.39 19.06 -16.83
C LEU A 350 9.35 17.68 -17.51
N THR A 351 8.18 17.06 -17.58
CA THR A 351 8.02 15.68 -18.08
C THR A 351 8.57 15.52 -19.50
N ALA A 352 8.29 16.49 -20.37
CA ALA A 352 8.77 16.47 -21.77
C ALA A 352 10.29 16.72 -21.91
N GLN A 353 10.94 17.25 -20.90
CA GLN A 353 12.40 17.51 -20.87
C GLN A 353 13.20 16.32 -20.30
N MET A 354 12.51 15.35 -19.68
CA MET A 354 13.13 14.13 -19.18
C MET A 354 13.51 13.23 -20.36
N LYS A 355 14.74 12.80 -20.43
CA LYS A 355 15.23 11.89 -21.45
C LYS A 355 15.12 10.44 -20.98
N ASP A 356 15.14 9.51 -21.95
CA ASP A 356 15.07 8.06 -21.69
C ASP A 356 16.24 7.55 -20.83
N ASP A 357 17.40 8.23 -20.90
CA ASP A 357 18.58 7.92 -20.07
C ASP A 357 18.48 8.43 -18.62
N GLY A 358 17.35 9.05 -18.26
CA GLY A 358 17.11 9.60 -16.94
C GLY A 358 17.71 11.00 -16.72
N THR A 359 18.25 11.64 -17.74
CA THR A 359 18.76 13.02 -17.63
C THR A 359 17.67 14.06 -17.88
N LEU A 360 17.75 15.16 -17.15
CA LEU A 360 16.86 16.30 -17.24
C LEU A 360 17.68 17.58 -17.42
N THR A 361 17.45 18.31 -18.51
CA THR A 361 18.09 19.62 -18.76
C THR A 361 17.04 20.69 -18.89
N TRP A 362 17.12 21.73 -18.05
CA TRP A 362 16.19 22.85 -18.07
C TRP A 362 16.83 24.14 -17.56
N LYS A 363 16.18 25.26 -17.89
CA LYS A 363 16.59 26.58 -17.37
C LYS A 363 15.96 26.77 -15.99
N VAL A 364 16.75 26.57 -14.94
CA VAL A 364 16.29 26.67 -13.55
C VAL A 364 16.12 28.15 -13.18
N PRO A 365 14.93 28.61 -12.79
CA PRO A 365 14.76 29.97 -12.28
C PRO A 365 15.56 30.18 -10.99
N GLU A 366 15.82 31.46 -10.63
CA GLU A 366 16.50 31.78 -9.38
C GLU A 366 15.79 31.20 -8.15
N GLY A 367 16.56 30.83 -7.12
CA GLY A 367 16.06 30.28 -5.87
C GLY A 367 16.31 28.77 -5.72
N GLU A 368 15.70 28.20 -4.71
CA GLU A 368 15.79 26.77 -4.43
C GLU A 368 14.58 26.03 -5.00
N TRP A 369 14.82 24.87 -5.61
CA TRP A 369 13.82 24.06 -6.29
C TRP A 369 13.88 22.61 -5.80
N LEU A 370 12.75 21.96 -5.78
CA LEU A 370 12.61 20.53 -5.54
C LEU A 370 12.03 19.88 -6.80
N VAL A 371 12.80 19.02 -7.44
CA VAL A 371 12.34 18.23 -8.57
C VAL A 371 11.81 16.90 -8.05
N LEU A 372 10.54 16.62 -8.33
CA LEU A 372 9.90 15.33 -8.08
C LEU A 372 9.93 14.51 -9.37
N ARG A 373 10.49 13.31 -9.32
CA ARG A 373 10.34 12.30 -10.36
C ARG A 373 9.29 11.30 -9.90
N GLU A 374 8.17 11.31 -10.56
CA GLU A 374 6.95 10.61 -10.17
C GLU A 374 6.69 9.42 -11.09
N GLY A 375 6.32 8.28 -10.55
CA GLY A 375 6.08 7.10 -11.36
C GLY A 375 5.35 5.98 -10.64
N THR A 376 5.26 4.84 -11.32
CA THR A 376 4.55 3.66 -10.82
C THR A 376 5.44 2.43 -10.85
N PRO A 377 5.99 1.99 -9.72
CA PRO A 377 6.48 0.64 -9.54
C PRO A 377 5.31 -0.32 -9.30
N LEU A 378 5.61 -1.60 -9.20
CA LEU A 378 4.70 -2.54 -8.53
C LEU A 378 4.57 -2.19 -7.05
N PRO A 379 3.43 -2.53 -6.42
CA PRO A 379 3.32 -2.43 -4.98
C PRO A 379 4.39 -3.31 -4.33
N ALA A 380 4.92 -2.85 -3.20
CA ALA A 380 5.92 -3.58 -2.43
C ALA A 380 5.37 -4.83 -1.73
N GLN A 381 4.21 -5.33 -2.13
CA GLN A 381 3.82 -6.67 -1.75
C GLN A 381 4.96 -7.59 -2.13
N ARG A 382 5.40 -8.42 -1.19
CA ARG A 382 6.10 -9.64 -1.55
C ARG A 382 5.21 -10.34 -2.56
N THR A 383 5.44 -10.03 -3.84
CA THR A 383 4.99 -10.88 -4.92
C THR A 383 5.57 -12.22 -4.51
N ILE A 384 4.68 -13.13 -4.11
CA ILE A 384 5.08 -14.47 -3.85
C ILE A 384 5.66 -14.89 -5.18
N GLN A 385 6.98 -14.76 -5.30
CA GLN A 385 7.71 -15.19 -6.46
C GLN A 385 7.59 -16.69 -6.51
N LEU A 386 6.57 -17.15 -7.17
CA LEU A 386 6.56 -18.46 -7.74
C LEU A 386 7.60 -18.41 -8.86
N LYS A 387 8.85 -18.67 -8.50
CA LYS A 387 9.88 -18.97 -9.49
C LYS A 387 9.34 -20.08 -10.38
N GLY A 388 8.98 -19.74 -11.61
CA GLY A 388 8.67 -20.69 -12.66
C GLY A 388 7.32 -20.63 -13.34
N MET A 389 6.43 -19.66 -13.03
CA MET A 389 5.15 -19.54 -13.76
C MET A 389 4.98 -18.17 -14.39
N ALA A 390 5.62 -17.96 -15.52
CA ALA A 390 5.23 -16.93 -16.47
C ALA A 390 4.13 -17.54 -17.37
N VAL A 391 2.87 -17.37 -17.01
CA VAL A 391 1.76 -17.65 -17.92
C VAL A 391 1.14 -16.31 -18.30
N ALA A 392 1.37 -15.93 -19.54
CA ALA A 392 0.73 -14.77 -20.17
C ALA A 392 -0.79 -14.98 -20.24
N MET A 393 -1.56 -14.13 -19.58
CA MET A 393 -3.00 -14.09 -19.78
C MET A 393 -3.35 -13.14 -20.91
N ARG A 394 -3.97 -13.71 -21.92
CA ARG A 394 -4.88 -12.95 -22.77
C ARG A 394 -6.27 -12.97 -22.10
N TRP A 395 -6.78 -11.82 -21.75
CA TRP A 395 -8.21 -11.60 -21.54
C TRP A 395 -8.91 -11.83 -22.87
N THR A 396 -9.21 -13.07 -23.19
CA THR A 396 -9.92 -13.43 -24.39
C THR A 396 -11.39 -13.65 -24.08
N SER A 397 -12.18 -13.49 -25.11
CA SER A 397 -13.60 -13.70 -25.33
C SER A 397 -14.41 -14.63 -24.39
N SER A 398 -13.76 -15.48 -23.59
CA SER A 398 -14.41 -16.45 -22.67
C SER A 398 -15.26 -15.77 -21.62
N ILE A 399 -14.79 -14.66 -21.01
CA ILE A 399 -15.58 -13.94 -19.98
C ILE A 399 -16.77 -13.21 -20.61
N ARG A 400 -16.66 -12.73 -21.87
CA ARG A 400 -17.80 -12.13 -22.57
C ARG A 400 -18.91 -13.14 -22.84
N ASN A 401 -18.55 -14.39 -23.09
CA ASN A 401 -19.53 -15.46 -23.29
C ASN A 401 -20.12 -15.92 -21.95
N TRP A 402 -19.34 -15.88 -20.87
CA TRP A 402 -19.81 -16.16 -19.50
C TRP A 402 -20.84 -15.16 -19.01
N CYS A 403 -20.57 -13.87 -19.13
CA CYS A 403 -21.51 -12.79 -18.79
C CYS A 403 -22.73 -12.74 -19.72
N GLY A 404 -22.62 -13.25 -20.95
CA GLY A 404 -23.70 -13.28 -21.93
C GLY A 404 -24.82 -14.26 -21.60
N VAL A 405 -24.51 -15.37 -20.92
CA VAL A 405 -25.50 -16.38 -20.54
C VAL A 405 -26.35 -15.92 -19.34
N THR A 406 -25.75 -15.20 -18.40
CA THR A 406 -26.45 -14.69 -17.21
C THR A 406 -27.27 -13.43 -17.47
N ARG A 407 -26.89 -12.59 -18.45
CA ARG A 407 -27.63 -11.36 -18.77
C ARG A 407 -28.99 -11.55 -19.43
N LYS A 408 -29.23 -12.67 -20.10
CA LYS A 408 -30.55 -12.91 -20.76
C LYS A 408 -31.67 -13.32 -19.80
N LYS A 409 -31.34 -13.82 -18.60
CA LYS A 409 -32.37 -14.20 -17.61
C LYS A 409 -32.56 -13.18 -16.48
N ALA A 410 -31.61 -12.31 -16.18
CA ALA A 410 -31.70 -11.30 -15.13
C ALA A 410 -32.46 -10.03 -15.52
N CYS A 411 -32.76 -9.81 -16.79
CA CYS A 411 -33.56 -8.67 -17.28
C CYS A 411 -35.05 -9.01 -17.53
N ALA A 412 -35.51 -10.21 -17.15
CA ALA A 412 -36.89 -10.66 -17.35
C ALA A 412 -37.60 -11.01 -16.04
N ALA A 413 -37.14 -10.47 -14.89
CA ALA A 413 -37.84 -10.58 -13.59
C ALA A 413 -37.97 -9.19 -12.95
#